data_4dec52da301082bfb7fa71865047e21a
#
_entry.id   4dec52da301082bfb7fa71865047e21a
#
_cell.length_a   1.000
_cell.length_b   1.000
_cell.length_c   1.000
_cell.angle_alpha   90.00
_cell.angle_beta   90.00
_cell.angle_gamma   90.00
#
_symmetry.space_group_name_H-M   'P 1'
#
loop_
_entity.id
_entity.type
_entity.pdbx_description
1 polymer ?
#
loop_
_entity_poly.entity_id
_entity_poly.type
_entity_poly.pdbx_seq_one_letter_code
_entity_poly.pdbx_strand_id
1 'polypeptide(L)'
;MATVRNSSKTTVIGNRVAVAQAGQFTGTERVMDELEKLNPSAVTPQAVVDCIVSHAGQIHADRTKTGRSLETFYLVGGVEEDGNSVIVSIAIHQNEVKRFSGPGQMIAIGTQLLTQQRAFDAFNSSVRPGSNIVELDTWVRRVVADESTASPQTVGFPATLLVMRRENAIEAHLETTGEHDGRLAGFIP
;
A
#
# COMPACT_ATOMS: atom_id res chain seq x y z
N MET A 1 -10.74 17.48 -21.63
CA MET A 1 -9.40 17.15 -21.14
C MET A 1 -9.54 16.85 -19.65
N ALA A 2 -9.48 15.59 -19.23
CA ALA A 2 -9.64 15.24 -17.82
C ALA A 2 -8.29 15.42 -17.14
N THR A 3 -8.23 16.34 -16.19
CA THR A 3 -7.05 16.55 -15.36
C THR A 3 -6.97 15.36 -14.40
N VAL A 4 -6.00 14.49 -14.58
CA VAL A 4 -5.68 13.45 -13.59
C VAL A 4 -5.12 14.18 -12.37
N ARG A 5 -5.90 14.30 -11.31
CA ARG A 5 -5.38 14.75 -10.02
C ARG A 5 -4.40 13.68 -9.53
N ASN A 6 -3.23 14.12 -9.12
CA ASN A 6 -2.23 13.29 -8.46
C ASN A 6 -2.79 12.94 -7.06
N SER A 7 -3.60 11.88 -6.99
CA SER A 7 -4.16 11.42 -5.72
C SER A 7 -3.20 10.44 -5.09
N SER A 8 -2.81 10.69 -3.87
CA SER A 8 -2.03 9.74 -3.09
C SER A 8 -2.75 8.39 -3.07
N LYS A 9 -2.04 7.34 -3.47
CA LYS A 9 -2.53 5.96 -3.39
C LYS A 9 -2.29 5.35 -2.01
N THR A 10 -1.71 6.12 -1.11
CA THR A 10 -1.38 5.70 0.25
C THR A 10 -1.90 6.71 1.24
N THR A 11 -2.33 6.24 2.40
CA THR A 11 -2.71 7.07 3.55
C THR A 11 -2.30 6.40 4.85
N VAL A 12 -2.15 7.21 5.89
CA VAL A 12 -1.86 6.74 7.26
C VAL A 12 -2.98 7.19 8.18
N ILE A 13 -3.50 6.27 8.96
CA ILE A 13 -4.60 6.51 9.89
C ILE A 13 -4.08 6.34 11.31
N GLY A 14 -4.20 7.39 12.11
CA GLY A 14 -3.81 7.37 13.52
C GLY A 14 -2.33 7.04 13.76
N ASN A 15 -1.43 7.29 12.80
CA ASN A 15 -0.01 6.94 12.84
C ASN A 15 0.28 5.44 13.10
N ARG A 16 -0.72 4.57 12.95
CA ARG A 16 -0.62 3.14 13.30
C ARG A 16 -0.98 2.20 12.16
N VAL A 17 -1.80 2.66 11.23
CA VAL A 17 -2.28 1.85 10.12
C VAL A 17 -2.03 2.58 8.81
N ALA A 18 -1.35 1.91 7.91
CA ALA A 18 -1.13 2.36 6.55
C ALA A 18 -2.12 1.68 5.60
N VAL A 19 -2.66 2.42 4.67
CA VAL A 19 -3.51 1.88 3.60
C VAL A 19 -2.89 2.26 2.26
N ALA A 20 -2.72 1.28 1.38
CA ALA A 20 -2.36 1.51 -0.01
C ALA A 20 -3.45 0.93 -0.91
N GLN A 21 -3.64 1.54 -2.08
CA GLN A 21 -4.65 1.15 -3.05
C GLN A 21 -4.04 0.97 -4.43
N ALA A 22 -4.58 -0.02 -5.16
CA ALA A 22 -4.27 -0.24 -6.57
C ALA A 22 -5.54 -0.60 -7.36
N GLY A 23 -5.49 -0.43 -8.68
CA GLY A 23 -6.60 -0.70 -9.58
C GLY A 23 -7.43 0.54 -9.90
N GLN A 24 -8.72 0.34 -10.15
CA GLN A 24 -9.59 1.42 -10.60
C GLN A 24 -9.99 2.35 -9.45
N PHE A 25 -9.91 3.64 -9.74
CA PHE A 25 -9.97 4.72 -8.76
C PHE A 25 -11.39 5.15 -8.34
N THR A 26 -12.40 4.82 -9.13
CA THR A 26 -13.74 5.36 -8.94
C THR A 26 -14.43 4.79 -7.70
N GLY A 27 -14.71 5.63 -6.73
CA GLY A 27 -15.34 5.26 -5.46
C GLY A 27 -14.39 5.20 -4.28
N THR A 28 -13.07 5.28 -4.52
CA THR A 28 -12.06 5.27 -3.46
C THR A 28 -12.18 6.49 -2.55
N GLU A 29 -12.50 7.65 -3.10
CA GLU A 29 -12.70 8.86 -2.30
C GLU A 29 -13.69 8.61 -1.15
N ARG A 30 -14.81 7.91 -1.42
CA ARG A 30 -15.77 7.56 -0.38
C ARG A 30 -15.20 6.61 0.69
N VAL A 31 -14.38 5.65 0.28
CA VAL A 31 -13.72 4.75 1.25
C VAL A 31 -12.73 5.52 2.11
N MET A 32 -11.98 6.45 1.49
CA MET A 32 -11.04 7.30 2.23
C MET A 32 -11.76 8.23 3.20
N ASP A 33 -12.88 8.85 2.78
CA ASP A 33 -13.72 9.68 3.66
C ASP A 33 -14.25 8.90 4.88
N GLU A 34 -14.58 7.62 4.70
CA GLU A 34 -15.02 6.77 5.83
C GLU A 34 -13.84 6.37 6.73
N LEU A 35 -12.68 6.12 6.16
CA LEU A 35 -11.47 5.84 6.93
C LEU A 35 -11.05 7.04 7.80
N GLU A 36 -11.21 8.26 7.30
CA GLU A 36 -10.91 9.49 8.05
C GLU A 36 -11.83 9.69 9.27
N LYS A 37 -13.02 9.07 9.27
CA LYS A 37 -13.94 9.12 10.41
C LYS A 37 -13.56 8.16 11.54
N LEU A 38 -12.66 7.23 11.30
CA LEU A 38 -12.19 6.33 12.35
C LEU A 38 -11.43 7.12 13.42
N ASN A 39 -11.63 6.72 14.68
CA ASN A 39 -10.92 7.37 15.78
C ASN A 39 -9.41 7.13 15.69
N PRO A 40 -8.60 8.17 15.42
CA PRO A 40 -7.16 7.99 15.19
C PRO A 40 -6.42 7.42 16.39
N SER A 41 -6.93 7.64 17.60
CA SER A 41 -6.29 7.17 18.84
C SER A 41 -6.56 5.71 19.16
N ALA A 42 -7.61 5.11 18.55
CA ALA A 42 -8.04 3.75 18.81
C ALA A 42 -8.12 2.88 17.54
N VAL A 43 -7.58 3.37 16.42
CA VAL A 43 -7.64 2.64 15.16
C VAL A 43 -6.79 1.38 15.22
N THR A 44 -7.36 0.27 14.76
CA THR A 44 -6.66 -1.01 14.59
C THR A 44 -6.64 -1.41 13.13
N PRO A 45 -5.67 -2.26 12.69
CA PRO A 45 -5.68 -2.80 11.34
C PRO A 45 -7.01 -3.49 10.98
N GLN A 46 -7.61 -4.19 11.94
CA GLN A 46 -8.89 -4.87 11.71
C GLN A 46 -10.05 -3.87 11.48
N ALA A 47 -10.13 -2.81 12.26
CA ALA A 47 -11.17 -1.78 12.07
C ALA A 47 -11.07 -1.12 10.69
N VAL A 48 -9.85 -0.90 10.20
CA VAL A 48 -9.60 -0.38 8.85
C VAL A 48 -10.02 -1.39 7.78
N VAL A 49 -9.69 -2.66 7.94
CA VAL A 49 -10.12 -3.74 7.04
C VAL A 49 -11.64 -3.81 6.95
N ASP A 50 -12.34 -3.81 8.08
CA ASP A 50 -13.80 -3.89 8.16
C ASP A 50 -14.46 -2.67 7.48
N CYS A 51 -13.92 -1.49 7.68
CA CYS A 51 -14.35 -0.27 7.02
C CYS A 51 -14.19 -0.37 5.49
N ILE A 52 -13.02 -0.79 5.01
CA ILE A 52 -12.78 -0.95 3.57
C ILE A 52 -13.72 -1.99 2.98
N VAL A 53 -13.82 -3.18 3.57
CA VAL A 53 -14.65 -4.28 3.05
C VAL A 53 -16.11 -3.85 2.97
N SER A 54 -16.63 -3.18 4.00
CA SER A 54 -18.00 -2.70 4.03
C SER A 54 -18.28 -1.67 2.92
N HIS A 55 -17.48 -0.60 2.86
CA HIS A 55 -17.76 0.52 1.95
C HIS A 55 -17.35 0.23 0.51
N ALA A 56 -16.16 -0.36 0.29
CA ALA A 56 -15.72 -0.73 -1.04
C ALA A 56 -16.57 -1.88 -1.62
N GLY A 57 -16.98 -2.84 -0.77
CA GLY A 57 -17.88 -3.93 -1.15
C GLY A 57 -19.22 -3.41 -1.63
N GLN A 58 -19.81 -2.42 -0.92
CA GLN A 58 -21.07 -1.79 -1.34
C GLN A 58 -20.91 -1.07 -2.69
N ILE A 59 -19.86 -0.28 -2.86
CA ILE A 59 -19.58 0.43 -4.11
C ILE A 59 -19.40 -0.57 -5.26
N HIS A 60 -18.68 -1.67 -5.03
CA HIS A 60 -18.50 -2.72 -6.02
C HIS A 60 -19.83 -3.38 -6.41
N ALA A 61 -20.64 -3.75 -5.42
CA ALA A 61 -21.96 -4.36 -5.66
C ALA A 61 -22.88 -3.46 -6.50
N ASP A 62 -22.93 -2.15 -6.19
CA ASP A 62 -23.76 -1.19 -6.92
C ASP A 62 -23.28 -1.01 -8.37
N ARG A 63 -21.99 -1.08 -8.61
CA ARG A 63 -21.42 -0.96 -9.95
C ARG A 63 -21.58 -2.23 -10.78
N THR A 64 -21.45 -3.39 -10.16
CA THR A 64 -21.68 -4.68 -10.83
C THR A 64 -23.11 -4.76 -11.39
N LYS A 65 -24.10 -4.19 -10.68
CA LYS A 65 -25.49 -4.06 -11.17
C LYS A 65 -25.59 -3.26 -12.47
N THR A 66 -24.63 -2.37 -12.73
CA THR A 66 -24.57 -1.55 -13.98
C THR A 66 -23.66 -2.15 -15.06
N GLY A 67 -23.22 -3.40 -14.89
CA GLY A 67 -22.35 -4.10 -15.84
C GLY A 67 -20.89 -3.60 -15.84
N ARG A 68 -20.48 -2.86 -14.81
CA ARG A 68 -19.12 -2.35 -14.68
C ARG A 68 -18.37 -3.14 -13.58
N SER A 69 -17.47 -3.99 -13.98
CA SER A 69 -16.50 -4.59 -13.07
C SER A 69 -15.38 -3.60 -12.76
N LEU A 70 -14.98 -3.53 -11.49
CA LEU A 70 -13.87 -2.69 -11.04
C LEU A 70 -12.86 -3.58 -10.32
N GLU A 71 -11.71 -3.74 -10.92
CA GLU A 71 -10.58 -4.34 -10.21
C GLU A 71 -10.03 -3.33 -9.20
N THR A 72 -10.28 -3.59 -7.93
CA THR A 72 -9.82 -2.73 -6.84
C THR A 72 -9.18 -3.57 -5.76
N PHE A 73 -7.99 -3.15 -5.38
CA PHE A 73 -7.17 -3.80 -4.35
C PHE A 73 -6.80 -2.80 -3.28
N TYR A 74 -6.72 -3.29 -2.04
CA TYR A 74 -6.16 -2.55 -0.92
C TYR A 74 -5.09 -3.39 -0.22
N LEU A 75 -4.06 -2.71 0.29
CA LEU A 75 -3.16 -3.24 1.31
C LEU A 75 -3.36 -2.43 2.58
N VAL A 76 -3.56 -3.12 3.68
CA VAL A 76 -3.61 -2.54 5.02
C VAL A 76 -2.41 -3.08 5.79
N GLY A 77 -1.51 -2.20 6.19
CA GLY A 77 -0.35 -2.54 7.01
C GLY A 77 -0.42 -1.86 8.37
N GLY A 78 -0.02 -2.54 9.42
CA GLY A 78 -0.02 -1.95 10.73
C GLY A 78 0.60 -2.83 11.81
N VAL A 79 0.52 -2.33 13.04
CA VAL A 79 0.96 -3.07 14.23
C VAL A 79 -0.25 -3.29 15.13
N GLU A 80 -0.47 -4.53 15.52
CA GLU A 80 -1.55 -4.90 16.41
C GLU A 80 -1.25 -4.55 17.87
N GLU A 81 -2.24 -4.68 18.73
CA GLU A 81 -2.10 -4.37 20.16
C GLU A 81 -1.04 -5.25 20.85
N ASP A 82 -0.89 -6.49 20.41
CA ASP A 82 0.14 -7.42 20.89
C ASP A 82 1.56 -7.10 20.38
N GLY A 83 1.70 -6.09 19.52
CA GLY A 83 2.96 -5.66 18.94
C GLY A 83 3.36 -6.40 17.68
N ASN A 84 2.56 -7.33 17.18
CA ASN A 84 2.83 -8.05 15.94
C ASN A 84 2.50 -7.17 14.74
N SER A 85 3.38 -7.20 13.73
CA SER A 85 3.09 -6.59 12.44
C SER A 85 2.12 -7.44 11.64
N VAL A 86 1.23 -6.76 10.94
CA VAL A 86 0.25 -7.39 10.06
C VAL A 86 0.19 -6.68 8.72
N ILE A 87 0.01 -7.45 7.66
CA ILE A 87 -0.35 -6.95 6.33
C ILE A 87 -1.61 -7.70 5.90
N VAL A 88 -2.62 -6.96 5.46
CA VAL A 88 -3.86 -7.52 4.90
C VAL A 88 -4.00 -7.08 3.47
N SER A 89 -4.15 -8.03 2.56
CA SER A 89 -4.48 -7.81 1.16
C SER A 89 -5.98 -8.01 0.96
N ILE A 90 -6.62 -7.06 0.31
CA ILE A 90 -8.07 -7.07 0.04
C ILE A 90 -8.27 -6.92 -1.47
N ALA A 91 -8.90 -7.90 -2.11
CA ALA A 91 -9.32 -7.87 -3.50
C ALA A 91 -10.85 -7.79 -3.56
N ILE A 92 -11.40 -6.59 -3.66
CA ILE A 92 -12.85 -6.35 -3.56
C ILE A 92 -13.63 -7.10 -4.65
N HIS A 93 -13.13 -7.06 -5.88
CA HIS A 93 -13.79 -7.72 -7.03
C HIS A 93 -13.79 -9.25 -6.95
N GLN A 94 -12.93 -9.83 -6.11
CA GLN A 94 -12.85 -11.27 -5.87
C GLN A 94 -13.50 -11.68 -4.53
N ASN A 95 -13.95 -10.69 -3.75
CA ASN A 95 -14.42 -10.90 -2.37
C ASN A 95 -13.37 -11.66 -1.53
N GLU A 96 -12.10 -11.31 -1.71
CA GLU A 96 -10.98 -12.01 -1.07
C GLU A 96 -10.27 -11.08 -0.10
N VAL A 97 -10.05 -11.59 1.12
CA VAL A 97 -9.24 -10.94 2.17
C VAL A 97 -8.19 -11.95 2.64
N LYS A 98 -6.92 -11.59 2.48
CA LYS A 98 -5.78 -12.41 2.95
C LYS A 98 -5.00 -11.66 4.00
N ARG A 99 -4.75 -12.31 5.13
CA ARG A 99 -4.01 -11.75 6.26
C ARG A 99 -2.68 -12.46 6.41
N PHE A 100 -1.63 -11.69 6.62
CA PHE A 100 -0.27 -12.14 6.81
C PHE A 100 0.30 -11.48 8.07
N SER A 101 0.88 -12.26 8.94
CA SER A 101 1.48 -11.78 10.19
C SER A 101 2.89 -12.35 10.35
N GLY A 102 3.71 -11.63 11.10
CA GLY A 102 5.09 -12.03 11.37
C GLY A 102 6.11 -11.44 10.38
N PRO A 103 7.40 -11.67 10.66
CA PRO A 103 8.50 -11.09 9.89
C PRO A 103 8.66 -11.76 8.52
N GLY A 104 9.23 -11.02 7.57
CA GLY A 104 9.62 -11.54 6.24
C GLY A 104 8.46 -11.73 5.27
N GLN A 105 7.27 -11.23 5.58
CA GLN A 105 6.14 -11.28 4.64
C GLN A 105 6.24 -10.15 3.62
N MET A 106 5.98 -10.49 2.37
CA MET A 106 5.87 -9.53 1.27
C MET A 106 4.61 -9.80 0.46
N ILE A 107 3.90 -8.74 0.13
CA ILE A 107 2.72 -8.80 -0.73
C ILE A 107 2.85 -7.72 -1.80
N ALA A 108 2.55 -8.07 -3.03
CA ALA A 108 2.37 -7.12 -4.11
C ALA A 108 0.92 -7.15 -4.58
N ILE A 109 0.32 -5.98 -4.77
CA ILE A 109 -1.01 -5.83 -5.36
C ILE A 109 -0.91 -5.05 -6.66
N GLY A 110 -1.84 -5.31 -7.55
CA GLY A 110 -1.94 -4.65 -8.86
C GLY A 110 -2.60 -5.56 -9.88
N THR A 111 -2.82 -5.02 -11.06
CA THR A 111 -3.52 -5.72 -12.13
C THR A 111 -2.61 -6.62 -12.98
N GLN A 112 -1.30 -6.46 -12.86
CA GLN A 112 -0.33 -7.20 -13.68
C GLN A 112 0.43 -8.25 -12.85
N LEU A 113 0.16 -9.52 -13.11
CA LEU A 113 0.80 -10.64 -12.42
C LEU A 113 2.33 -10.65 -12.57
N LEU A 114 2.84 -10.31 -13.76
CA LEU A 114 4.28 -10.27 -14.02
C LEU A 114 5.00 -9.21 -13.17
N THR A 115 4.37 -8.05 -12.95
CA THR A 115 4.91 -7.01 -12.05
C THR A 115 4.99 -7.53 -10.61
N GLN A 116 3.96 -8.21 -10.15
CA GLN A 116 3.94 -8.81 -8.82
C GLN A 116 5.07 -9.84 -8.67
N GLN A 117 5.25 -10.71 -9.66
CA GLN A 117 6.29 -11.73 -9.63
C GLN A 117 7.71 -11.12 -9.59
N ARG A 118 7.99 -10.13 -10.44
CA ARG A 118 9.30 -9.44 -10.44
C ARG A 118 9.58 -8.73 -9.12
N ALA A 119 8.58 -8.07 -8.53
CA ALA A 119 8.73 -7.44 -7.23
C ALA A 119 9.06 -8.48 -6.14
N PHE A 120 8.43 -9.64 -6.20
CA PHE A 120 8.68 -10.76 -5.28
C PHE A 120 10.10 -11.32 -5.43
N ASP A 121 10.55 -11.54 -6.66
CA ASP A 121 11.88 -12.05 -6.95
C ASP A 121 12.97 -11.06 -6.50
N ALA A 122 12.75 -9.76 -6.75
CA ALA A 122 13.63 -8.70 -6.28
C ALA A 122 13.69 -8.64 -4.74
N PHE A 123 12.55 -8.80 -4.05
CA PHE A 123 12.50 -8.86 -2.59
C PHE A 123 13.33 -10.04 -2.06
N ASN A 124 13.04 -11.24 -2.53
CA ASN A 124 13.73 -12.46 -2.10
C ASN A 124 15.24 -12.44 -2.34
N SER A 125 15.69 -11.71 -3.37
CA SER A 125 17.11 -11.58 -3.68
C SER A 125 17.84 -10.49 -2.89
N SER A 126 17.14 -9.47 -2.40
CA SER A 126 17.72 -8.24 -1.87
C SER A 126 17.42 -7.98 -0.40
N VAL A 127 16.26 -8.42 0.10
CA VAL A 127 15.83 -8.16 1.47
C VAL A 127 16.05 -9.39 2.35
N ARG A 128 16.65 -9.17 3.52
CA ARG A 128 16.92 -10.22 4.52
C ARG A 128 16.18 -9.90 5.81
N PRO A 129 15.89 -10.89 6.65
CA PRO A 129 15.47 -10.63 8.02
C PRO A 129 16.50 -9.73 8.71
N GLY A 130 16.05 -8.59 9.23
CA GLY A 130 16.93 -7.59 9.84
C GLY A 130 17.50 -6.54 8.87
N SER A 131 17.09 -6.54 7.59
CA SER A 131 17.40 -5.45 6.67
C SER A 131 17.03 -4.10 7.26
N ASN A 132 17.94 -3.16 7.16
CA ASN A 132 17.72 -1.80 7.63
C ASN A 132 16.92 -0.97 6.61
N ILE A 133 16.53 0.23 7.01
CA ILE A 133 15.68 1.10 6.19
C ILE A 133 16.35 1.54 4.87
N VAL A 134 17.68 1.66 4.85
CA VAL A 134 18.43 2.05 3.65
C VAL A 134 18.41 0.92 2.63
N GLU A 135 18.51 -0.32 3.07
CA GLU A 135 18.39 -1.50 2.21
C GLU A 135 16.98 -1.62 1.63
N LEU A 136 15.96 -1.35 2.43
CA LEU A 136 14.57 -1.33 1.98
C LEU A 136 14.31 -0.20 0.98
N ASP A 137 14.82 1.00 1.21
CA ASP A 137 14.73 2.13 0.27
C ASP A 137 15.42 1.78 -1.05
N THR A 138 16.62 1.23 -1.00
CA THR A 138 17.38 0.81 -2.18
C THR A 138 16.61 -0.25 -2.98
N TRP A 139 16.00 -1.22 -2.30
CA TRP A 139 15.17 -2.24 -2.93
C TRP A 139 13.95 -1.61 -3.61
N VAL A 140 13.20 -0.74 -2.92
CA VAL A 140 11.99 -0.11 -3.48
C VAL A 140 12.34 0.72 -4.71
N ARG A 141 13.40 1.53 -4.66
CA ARG A 141 13.85 2.34 -5.81
C ARG A 141 14.18 1.46 -7.01
N ARG A 142 14.89 0.36 -6.80
CA ARG A 142 15.22 -0.59 -7.86
C ARG A 142 13.97 -1.21 -8.46
N VAL A 143 13.05 -1.70 -7.65
CA VAL A 143 11.79 -2.29 -8.12
C VAL A 143 10.99 -1.29 -8.95
N VAL A 144 10.83 -0.05 -8.46
CA VAL A 144 10.07 0.98 -9.19
C VAL A 144 10.78 1.35 -10.50
N ALA A 145 12.12 1.45 -10.52
CA ALA A 145 12.88 1.74 -11.73
C ALA A 145 12.75 0.63 -12.78
N ASP A 146 12.91 -0.62 -12.36
CA ASP A 146 12.76 -1.78 -13.24
C ASP A 146 11.35 -1.88 -13.80
N GLU A 147 10.32 -1.68 -12.96
CA GLU A 147 8.93 -1.70 -13.38
C GLU A 147 8.52 -0.49 -14.22
N SER A 148 9.06 0.69 -13.98
CA SER A 148 8.81 1.87 -14.82
C SER A 148 9.35 1.68 -16.24
N THR A 149 10.40 0.87 -16.40
CA THR A 149 10.93 0.49 -17.71
C THR A 149 10.06 -0.58 -18.38
N ALA A 150 9.59 -1.56 -17.61
CA ALA A 150 8.81 -2.68 -18.12
C ALA A 150 7.33 -2.31 -18.36
N SER A 151 6.78 -1.40 -17.57
CA SER A 151 5.35 -1.02 -17.58
C SER A 151 5.17 0.50 -17.38
N PRO A 152 5.71 1.35 -18.27
CA PRO A 152 5.80 2.80 -18.05
C PRO A 152 4.45 3.51 -17.97
N GLN A 153 3.37 2.86 -18.40
CA GLN A 153 2.01 3.42 -18.31
C GLN A 153 1.35 3.18 -16.95
N THR A 154 1.89 2.27 -16.14
CA THR A 154 1.24 1.82 -14.89
C THR A 154 2.10 2.03 -13.65
N VAL A 155 3.41 2.02 -13.81
CA VAL A 155 4.38 2.20 -12.71
C VAL A 155 5.39 3.27 -13.08
N GLY A 156 5.72 4.11 -12.14
CA GLY A 156 6.70 5.18 -12.35
C GLY A 156 6.94 6.01 -11.10
N PHE A 157 7.83 6.96 -11.26
CA PHE A 157 8.07 7.97 -10.25
C PHE A 157 7.16 9.21 -10.44
N PRO A 158 6.87 9.96 -9.38
CA PRO A 158 7.33 9.73 -8.01
C PRO A 158 6.67 8.51 -7.38
N ALA A 159 7.41 7.79 -6.53
CA ALA A 159 6.89 6.70 -5.71
C ALA A 159 6.83 7.13 -4.25
N THR A 160 6.02 6.46 -3.46
CA THR A 160 5.94 6.70 -2.01
C THR A 160 6.42 5.46 -1.27
N LEU A 161 7.41 5.63 -0.39
CA LEU A 161 7.83 4.65 0.59
C LEU A 161 7.21 5.01 1.94
N LEU A 162 6.39 4.11 2.46
CA LEU A 162 5.78 4.25 3.76
C LEU A 162 6.35 3.20 4.73
N VAL A 163 6.99 3.66 5.79
CA VAL A 163 7.54 2.78 6.82
C VAL A 163 6.75 2.96 8.10
N MET A 164 6.12 1.87 8.54
CA MET A 164 5.35 1.82 9.78
C MET A 164 6.21 1.24 10.90
N ARG A 165 6.23 1.92 12.05
CA ARG A 165 6.77 1.43 13.30
C ARG A 165 5.67 1.42 14.35
N ARG A 166 5.92 0.76 15.50
CA ARG A 166 4.94 0.65 16.58
C ARG A 166 4.41 2.02 17.06
N GLU A 167 5.24 3.04 17.05
CA GLU A 167 4.93 4.35 17.62
C GLU A 167 4.69 5.44 16.58
N ASN A 168 5.12 5.24 15.34
CA ASN A 168 4.97 6.25 14.29
C ASN A 168 5.03 5.65 12.89
N ALA A 169 4.53 6.44 11.94
CA ALA A 169 4.67 6.17 10.51
C ALA A 169 5.56 7.25 9.88
N ILE A 170 6.33 6.85 8.87
CA ILE A 170 7.16 7.75 8.08
C ILE A 170 6.87 7.53 6.63
N GLU A 171 6.59 8.63 5.97
CA GLU A 171 6.41 8.68 4.54
C GLU A 171 7.61 9.36 3.90
N ALA A 172 8.19 8.72 2.91
CA ALA A 172 9.23 9.27 2.06
C ALA A 172 8.74 9.27 0.62
N HIS A 173 8.82 10.43 -0.02
CA HIS A 173 8.60 10.55 -1.45
C HIS A 173 9.90 10.24 -2.19
N LEU A 174 9.86 9.19 -2.99
CA LEU A 174 10.98 8.77 -3.81
C LEU A 174 10.83 9.45 -5.17
N GLU A 175 11.48 10.57 -5.35
CA GLU A 175 11.69 11.12 -6.68
C GLU A 175 12.77 10.32 -7.39
N THR A 176 12.83 10.33 -8.71
CA THR A 176 13.71 9.49 -9.55
C THR A 176 15.03 9.04 -8.93
N THR A 177 15.44 7.90 -9.21
CA THR A 177 16.71 7.12 -9.16
C THR A 177 17.92 7.55 -8.29
N GLY A 178 18.02 8.76 -7.71
CA GLY A 178 19.37 9.19 -7.32
C GLY A 178 19.64 9.42 -5.85
N GLU A 179 18.87 10.21 -5.15
CA GLU A 179 19.31 10.66 -3.84
C GLU A 179 18.29 10.35 -2.76
N HIS A 180 18.80 9.91 -1.61
CA HIS A 180 18.03 9.82 -0.39
C HIS A 180 17.43 11.18 -0.05
N ASP A 181 16.15 11.28 0.01
CA ASP A 181 15.49 12.31 0.76
C ASP A 181 15.99 12.21 2.22
N GLY A 182 16.64 13.27 2.71
CA GLY A 182 17.27 13.28 4.05
C GLY A 182 16.32 12.97 5.23
N ARG A 183 15.01 12.77 4.96
CA ARG A 183 14.03 12.37 5.96
C ARG A 183 14.25 10.94 6.47
N LEU A 184 14.86 10.06 5.66
CA LEU A 184 15.23 8.73 6.11
C LEU A 184 16.52 8.71 6.94
N ALA A 185 17.38 9.74 6.84
CA ALA A 185 18.60 9.85 7.61
C ALA A 185 18.38 9.90 9.14
N GLY A 186 17.24 10.39 9.60
CA GLY A 186 16.84 10.38 11.02
C GLY A 186 16.48 9.00 11.59
N PHE A 187 16.57 7.94 10.78
CA PHE A 187 16.20 6.56 11.11
C PHE A 187 17.36 5.59 11.21
N ILE A 188 18.56 6.01 10.93
CA ILE A 188 19.76 5.21 11.17
C ILE A 188 20.00 5.24 12.69
N PRO A 189 20.00 4.08 13.38
CA PRO A 189 20.30 4.00 14.79
C PRO A 189 21.71 4.47 15.10
#